data_6c6ff11aee1b15fea0d39e6ecbe5e0bf
#
_entry.id   6c6ff11aee1b15fea0d39e6ecbe5e0bf
#
_cell.length_a   1.000
_cell.length_b   1.000
_cell.length_c   1.000
_cell.angle_alpha   90.00
_cell.angle_beta   90.00
_cell.angle_gamma   90.00
#
_symmetry.space_group_name_H-M   'P 1'
#
loop_
_entity.id
_entity.type
_entity.pdbx_description
1 polymer ?
#
loop_
_entity_poly.entity_id
_entity_poly.type
_entity_poly.pdbx_seq_one_letter_code
_entity_poly.pdbx_strand_id
1 'polypeptide(L)'
;MVRGLFIMTKETFLHEKHVSLGAKMVDFAGWHMPVQYTSIIEEHNTVRNNVGLFDVSHMGEVFVSGKDSLEFLQKIVPQDISKLEYEKAVYCQLPNKNGGLIDDLIIYKLGINYYLIICNASRVDEDINWMVINSRGFDVNLNNQSHNYSLLAVQGPKADELLRTMGLNTHQDSFTIKPAKLLDFKLLVSRTGYTGEDGYELLIENKYNKEQSKDMDSLSLSCVLK
;
A
#
# COMPACT_ATOMS: atom_id res chain seq x y z
N MET A 1 -24.30 17.96 29.78
CA MET A 1 -24.20 17.56 28.37
C MET A 1 -22.70 17.55 27.98
N VAL A 2 -22.09 16.40 27.94
CA VAL A 2 -20.71 16.22 27.47
C VAL A 2 -20.77 16.30 25.95
N ARG A 3 -20.26 17.39 25.36
CA ARG A 3 -20.05 17.45 23.91
C ARG A 3 -19.01 16.35 23.57
N GLY A 4 -19.50 15.28 22.96
CA GLY A 4 -18.61 14.26 22.40
C GLY A 4 -17.65 14.94 21.44
N LEU A 5 -16.34 14.77 21.68
CA LEU A 5 -15.30 15.13 20.73
C LEU A 5 -15.54 14.22 19.53
N PHE A 6 -16.11 14.74 18.45
CA PHE A 6 -16.10 14.06 17.17
C PHE A 6 -14.64 14.03 16.71
N ILE A 7 -13.94 12.94 16.98
CA ILE A 7 -12.67 12.67 16.34
C ILE A 7 -13.03 12.42 14.87
N MET A 8 -12.69 13.37 14.00
CA MET A 8 -12.84 13.16 12.56
C MET A 8 -11.87 12.06 12.17
N THR A 9 -12.41 10.90 11.78
CA THR A 9 -11.62 9.81 11.20
C THR A 9 -11.12 10.23 9.81
N LYS A 10 -9.93 9.77 9.46
CA LYS A 10 -9.39 9.94 8.10
C LYS A 10 -10.21 9.08 7.11
N GLU A 11 -10.24 9.48 5.86
CA GLU A 11 -10.96 8.79 4.80
C GLU A 11 -10.01 8.49 3.64
N THR A 12 -10.17 7.31 3.04
CA THR A 12 -9.44 6.95 1.82
C THR A 12 -10.07 7.64 0.61
N PHE A 13 -9.39 7.61 -0.53
CA PHE A 13 -9.96 8.14 -1.77
C PHE A 13 -11.24 7.42 -2.21
N LEU A 14 -11.39 6.12 -1.89
CA LEU A 14 -12.57 5.32 -2.23
C LEU A 14 -13.67 5.32 -1.16
N HIS A 15 -13.55 6.13 -0.10
CA HIS A 15 -14.48 6.15 1.03
C HIS A 15 -15.95 6.23 0.60
N GLU A 16 -16.32 7.22 -0.24
CA GLU A 16 -17.69 7.38 -0.75
C GLU A 16 -18.17 6.15 -1.53
N LYS A 17 -17.25 5.49 -2.24
CA LYS A 17 -17.57 4.26 -2.98
C LYS A 17 -17.89 3.11 -2.02
N HIS A 18 -17.13 2.95 -0.94
CA HIS A 18 -17.40 1.95 0.10
C HIS A 18 -18.79 2.16 0.70
N VAL A 19 -19.10 3.42 1.08
CA VAL A 19 -20.41 3.77 1.63
C VAL A 19 -21.54 3.49 0.63
N SER A 20 -21.37 3.87 -0.64
CA SER A 20 -22.39 3.66 -1.69
C SER A 20 -22.66 2.19 -2.01
N LEU A 21 -21.67 1.32 -1.77
CA LEU A 21 -21.77 -0.14 -1.91
C LEU A 21 -22.37 -0.81 -0.67
N GLY A 22 -22.77 -0.04 0.35
CA GLY A 22 -23.37 -0.55 1.56
C GLY A 22 -22.38 -1.22 2.52
N ALA A 23 -21.10 -0.86 2.45
CA ALA A 23 -20.09 -1.38 3.36
C ALA A 23 -20.41 -1.04 4.82
N LYS A 24 -20.17 -1.99 5.72
CA LYS A 24 -20.16 -1.72 7.17
C LYS A 24 -18.87 -1.01 7.52
N MET A 25 -18.97 0.31 7.72
CA MET A 25 -17.83 1.16 8.04
C MET A 25 -17.52 1.14 9.54
N VAL A 26 -16.22 1.13 9.87
CA VAL A 26 -15.72 1.14 11.26
C VAL A 26 -14.51 2.07 11.37
N ASP A 27 -14.20 2.52 12.59
CA ASP A 27 -12.91 3.14 12.90
C ASP A 27 -11.83 2.05 12.94
N PHE A 28 -10.86 2.17 12.04
CA PHE A 28 -9.68 1.32 11.98
C PHE A 28 -8.42 2.19 12.01
N ALA A 29 -7.74 2.23 13.15
CA ALA A 29 -6.54 3.04 13.36
C ALA A 29 -6.71 4.53 12.99
N GLY A 30 -7.86 5.11 13.30
CA GLY A 30 -8.20 6.50 13.00
C GLY A 30 -8.67 6.75 11.55
N TRP A 31 -8.90 5.68 10.78
CA TRP A 31 -9.49 5.74 9.45
C TRP A 31 -10.90 5.15 9.44
N HIS A 32 -11.83 5.76 8.69
CA HIS A 32 -13.17 5.21 8.47
C HIS A 32 -13.14 4.21 7.33
N MET A 33 -13.04 2.91 7.68
CA MET A 33 -12.73 1.82 6.76
C MET A 33 -13.85 0.79 6.65
N PRO A 34 -14.05 0.15 5.49
CA PRO A 34 -15.00 -0.94 5.34
C PRO A 34 -14.47 -2.22 6.01
N VAL A 35 -15.25 -2.83 6.90
CA VAL A 35 -14.92 -4.11 7.53
C VAL A 35 -15.55 -5.29 6.78
N GLN A 36 -16.68 -5.09 6.13
CA GLN A 36 -17.37 -6.07 5.28
C GLN A 36 -18.45 -5.38 4.45
N TYR A 37 -18.87 -6.03 3.37
CA TYR A 37 -20.00 -5.63 2.52
C TYR A 37 -21.19 -6.58 2.70
N THR A 38 -20.97 -7.89 2.59
CA THR A 38 -21.99 -8.94 2.77
C THR A 38 -21.73 -9.71 4.05
N SER A 39 -20.72 -10.56 4.08
CA SER A 39 -20.27 -11.24 5.28
C SER A 39 -18.78 -11.53 5.23
N ILE A 40 -18.11 -11.47 6.39
CA ILE A 40 -16.67 -11.76 6.51
C ILE A 40 -16.34 -13.16 5.96
N ILE A 41 -17.21 -14.17 6.22
CA ILE A 41 -16.96 -15.55 5.79
C ILE A 41 -17.08 -15.69 4.27
N GLU A 42 -18.11 -15.09 3.67
CA GLU A 42 -18.30 -15.13 2.21
C GLU A 42 -17.19 -14.40 1.48
N GLU A 43 -16.82 -13.21 1.94
CA GLU A 43 -15.72 -12.42 1.37
C GLU A 43 -14.38 -13.14 1.52
N HIS A 44 -14.11 -13.73 2.69
CA HIS A 44 -12.94 -14.60 2.90
C HIS A 44 -12.90 -15.75 1.89
N ASN A 45 -14.01 -16.49 1.72
CA ASN A 45 -14.10 -17.60 0.78
C ASN A 45 -13.95 -17.12 -0.68
N THR A 46 -14.42 -15.91 -1.00
CA THR A 46 -14.23 -15.30 -2.32
C THR A 46 -12.75 -15.06 -2.61
N VAL A 47 -12.01 -14.54 -1.66
CA VAL A 47 -10.55 -14.35 -1.82
C VAL A 47 -9.84 -15.69 -1.98
N ARG A 48 -10.24 -16.74 -1.23
CA ARG A 48 -9.61 -18.07 -1.33
C ARG A 48 -9.88 -18.79 -2.65
N ASN A 49 -11.05 -18.60 -3.25
CA ASN A 49 -11.48 -19.38 -4.41
C ASN A 49 -11.52 -18.57 -5.72
N ASN A 50 -11.50 -17.24 -5.62
CA ASN A 50 -11.64 -16.33 -6.74
C ASN A 50 -10.65 -15.16 -6.64
N VAL A 51 -11.16 -13.94 -6.43
CA VAL A 51 -10.37 -12.73 -6.27
C VAL A 51 -11.14 -11.73 -5.40
N GLY A 52 -10.42 -11.03 -4.53
CA GLY A 52 -10.92 -9.89 -3.76
C GLY A 52 -10.11 -8.63 -4.04
N LEU A 53 -10.77 -7.47 -3.92
CA LEU A 53 -10.15 -6.16 -3.98
C LEU A 53 -10.22 -5.52 -2.59
N PHE A 54 -9.07 -5.06 -2.10
CA PHE A 54 -8.94 -4.38 -0.82
C PHE A 54 -8.43 -2.97 -1.04
N ASP A 55 -9.11 -1.98 -0.46
CA ASP A 55 -8.56 -0.64 -0.32
C ASP A 55 -7.63 -0.62 0.90
N VAL A 56 -6.34 -0.53 0.63
CA VAL A 56 -5.28 -0.43 1.65
C VAL A 56 -4.58 0.93 1.59
N SER A 57 -5.26 1.95 1.04
CA SER A 57 -4.74 3.32 0.88
C SER A 57 -4.51 4.06 2.21
N HIS A 58 -4.83 3.43 3.33
CA HIS A 58 -4.50 3.93 4.66
C HIS A 58 -3.06 3.62 5.09
N MET A 59 -2.34 2.79 4.34
CA MET A 59 -0.92 2.52 4.55
C MET A 59 -0.07 3.77 4.33
N GLY A 60 1.19 3.72 4.74
CA GLY A 60 2.14 4.81 4.55
C GLY A 60 3.10 4.52 3.40
N GLU A 61 3.31 5.52 2.52
CA GLU A 61 4.26 5.46 1.41
C GLU A 61 5.37 6.49 1.61
N VAL A 62 6.58 5.99 1.93
CA VAL A 62 7.75 6.83 2.14
C VAL A 62 8.78 6.56 1.05
N PHE A 63 9.03 7.57 0.22
CA PHE A 63 10.11 7.49 -0.77
C PHE A 63 11.42 7.97 -0.13
N VAL A 64 12.46 7.15 -0.29
CA VAL A 64 13.80 7.38 0.25
C VAL A 64 14.76 7.56 -0.92
N SER A 65 15.49 8.70 -0.94
CA SER A 65 16.45 9.00 -1.99
C SER A 65 17.67 9.72 -1.42
N GLY A 66 18.75 9.78 -2.18
CA GLY A 66 20.02 10.41 -1.78
C GLY A 66 21.18 9.44 -1.82
N LYS A 67 22.40 9.98 -1.89
CA LYS A 67 23.60 9.12 -2.10
C LYS A 67 23.83 8.13 -0.96
N ASP A 68 23.40 8.46 0.26
CA ASP A 68 23.59 7.62 1.45
C ASP A 68 22.31 6.80 1.79
N SER A 69 21.35 6.68 0.85
CA SER A 69 20.08 5.98 1.13
C SER A 69 20.27 4.50 1.44
N LEU A 70 21.22 3.84 0.81
CA LEU A 70 21.54 2.43 1.12
C LEU A 70 22.07 2.28 2.55
N GLU A 71 23.08 3.07 2.90
CA GLU A 71 23.72 3.04 4.22
C GLU A 71 22.72 3.41 5.32
N PHE A 72 21.87 4.38 5.05
CA PHE A 72 20.79 4.77 5.97
C PHE A 72 19.81 3.62 6.18
N LEU A 73 19.30 2.99 5.12
CA LEU A 73 18.39 1.85 5.24
C LEU A 73 19.06 0.69 5.98
N GLN A 74 20.31 0.37 5.64
CA GLN A 74 21.07 -0.69 6.30
C GLN A 74 21.26 -0.45 7.81
N LYS A 75 21.29 0.82 8.24
CA LYS A 75 21.37 1.18 9.65
C LYS A 75 20.08 0.90 10.42
N ILE A 76 18.92 1.06 9.77
CA ILE A 76 17.61 1.02 10.45
C ILE A 76 16.89 -0.33 10.34
N VAL A 77 17.31 -1.21 9.43
CA VAL A 77 16.70 -2.54 9.24
C VAL A 77 17.74 -3.65 9.36
N PRO A 78 17.36 -4.85 9.83
CA PRO A 78 18.28 -5.97 10.00
C PRO A 78 18.61 -6.70 8.69
N GLN A 79 17.78 -6.56 7.65
CA GLN A 79 18.00 -7.20 6.36
C GLN A 79 19.16 -6.53 5.60
N ASP A 80 19.88 -7.33 4.79
CA ASP A 80 20.95 -6.86 3.94
C ASP A 80 20.40 -6.19 2.68
N ILE A 81 20.17 -4.86 2.77
CA ILE A 81 19.61 -4.06 1.67
C ILE A 81 20.59 -3.95 0.49
N SER A 82 21.90 -4.19 0.71
CA SER A 82 22.88 -4.16 -0.37
C SER A 82 22.62 -5.25 -1.43
N LYS A 83 21.97 -6.34 -1.03
CA LYS A 83 21.57 -7.45 -1.91
C LYS A 83 20.24 -7.26 -2.60
N LEU A 84 19.49 -6.20 -2.23
CA LEU A 84 18.21 -5.92 -2.87
C LEU A 84 18.45 -5.41 -4.31
N GLU A 85 18.00 -6.20 -5.27
CA GLU A 85 18.13 -5.87 -6.69
C GLU A 85 17.08 -4.86 -7.14
N TYR A 86 17.30 -4.23 -8.30
CA TYR A 86 16.34 -3.33 -8.93
C TYR A 86 15.00 -4.03 -9.19
N GLU A 87 13.89 -3.31 -8.96
CA GLU A 87 12.51 -3.82 -9.06
C GLU A 87 12.17 -4.97 -8.08
N LYS A 88 13.02 -5.26 -7.11
CA LYS A 88 12.73 -6.26 -6.06
C LYS A 88 12.27 -5.60 -4.78
N ALA A 89 11.60 -6.41 -3.96
CA ALA A 89 11.12 -6.04 -2.64
C ALA A 89 11.71 -6.95 -1.56
N VAL A 90 11.78 -6.43 -0.36
CA VAL A 90 12.11 -7.22 0.84
C VAL A 90 11.16 -6.84 1.97
N TYR A 91 10.57 -7.85 2.61
CA TYR A 91 9.88 -7.69 3.88
C TYR A 91 10.90 -7.63 5.00
N CYS A 92 10.81 -6.66 5.87
CA CYS A 92 11.75 -6.46 6.96
C CYS A 92 11.11 -5.85 8.20
N GLN A 93 11.79 -5.98 9.32
CA GLN A 93 11.42 -5.37 10.59
C GLN A 93 12.08 -4.01 10.75
N LEU A 94 11.42 -3.10 11.47
CA LEU A 94 11.96 -1.83 11.93
C LEU A 94 12.20 -1.90 13.43
N PRO A 95 13.41 -2.28 13.88
CA PRO A 95 13.70 -2.43 15.29
C PRO A 95 14.01 -1.09 15.99
N ASN A 96 13.77 -1.04 17.30
CA ASN A 96 14.23 0.04 18.15
C ASN A 96 15.60 -0.30 18.80
N LYS A 97 16.18 0.68 19.50
CA LYS A 97 17.51 0.53 20.15
C LYS A 97 17.55 -0.53 21.24
N ASN A 98 16.40 -0.93 21.77
CA ASN A 98 16.30 -1.89 22.88
C ASN A 98 16.02 -3.32 22.40
N GLY A 99 16.04 -3.56 21.06
CA GLY A 99 15.78 -4.86 20.46
C GLY A 99 14.28 -5.19 20.29
N GLY A 100 13.36 -4.27 20.64
CA GLY A 100 11.95 -4.40 20.32
C GLY A 100 11.65 -3.93 18.90
N LEU A 101 10.47 -4.27 18.40
CA LEU A 101 9.99 -3.80 17.09
C LEU A 101 9.20 -2.50 17.23
N ILE A 102 9.41 -1.58 16.29
CA ILE A 102 8.57 -0.42 16.04
C ILE A 102 7.47 -0.85 15.07
N ASP A 103 7.86 -1.42 13.93
CA ASP A 103 6.97 -1.90 12.87
C ASP A 103 7.63 -3.00 12.03
N ASP A 104 6.86 -3.53 11.08
CA ASP A 104 7.34 -4.31 9.95
C ASP A 104 7.02 -3.57 8.64
N LEU A 105 7.93 -3.66 7.69
CA LEU A 105 7.94 -2.85 6.47
C LEU A 105 8.12 -3.72 5.23
N ILE A 106 7.68 -3.20 4.08
CA ILE A 106 8.17 -3.67 2.78
C ILE A 106 9.01 -2.55 2.17
N ILE A 107 10.24 -2.89 1.75
CA ILE A 107 11.14 -1.97 1.05
C ILE A 107 11.29 -2.44 -0.38
N TYR A 108 10.99 -1.56 -1.33
CA TYR A 108 11.17 -1.75 -2.77
C TYR A 108 12.34 -0.94 -3.26
N LYS A 109 13.20 -1.50 -4.12
CA LYS A 109 14.26 -0.77 -4.80
C LYS A 109 13.79 -0.31 -6.18
N LEU A 110 13.53 0.99 -6.30
CA LEU A 110 13.00 1.60 -7.53
C LEU A 110 14.11 2.14 -8.46
N GLY A 111 15.35 2.22 -7.98
CA GLY A 111 16.47 2.75 -8.75
C GLY A 111 17.77 2.79 -7.95
N ILE A 112 18.79 3.41 -8.55
CA ILE A 112 20.03 3.70 -7.84
C ILE A 112 19.71 4.74 -6.75
N ASN A 113 19.99 4.37 -5.49
CA ASN A 113 19.73 5.26 -4.34
C ASN A 113 18.27 5.76 -4.27
N TYR A 114 17.33 4.95 -4.73
CA TYR A 114 15.91 5.29 -4.73
C TYR A 114 15.06 4.10 -4.31
N TYR A 115 14.31 4.26 -3.20
CA TYR A 115 13.53 3.21 -2.57
C TYR A 115 12.14 3.72 -2.22
N LEU A 116 11.19 2.80 -2.16
CA LEU A 116 9.86 3.01 -1.57
C LEU A 116 9.73 2.10 -0.34
N ILE A 117 9.25 2.66 0.74
CA ILE A 117 8.89 1.93 1.97
C ILE A 117 7.39 1.99 2.13
N ILE A 118 6.75 0.84 2.35
CA ILE A 118 5.36 0.75 2.78
C ILE A 118 5.34 0.47 4.28
N CYS A 119 4.66 1.37 5.03
CA CYS A 119 4.50 1.33 6.49
C CYS A 119 3.08 0.94 6.87
N ASN A 120 2.89 0.28 8.02
CA ASN A 120 1.57 -0.01 8.54
C ASN A 120 0.81 1.26 8.97
N ALA A 121 -0.48 1.35 8.65
CA ALA A 121 -1.31 2.53 8.82
C ALA A 121 -1.28 3.15 10.22
N SER A 122 -1.30 2.31 11.26
CA SER A 122 -1.29 2.76 12.67
C SER A 122 0.08 3.23 13.15
N ARG A 123 1.14 2.99 12.36
CA ARG A 123 2.55 3.22 12.75
C ARG A 123 3.23 4.30 11.91
N VAL A 124 2.61 4.78 10.85
CA VAL A 124 3.22 5.71 9.87
C VAL A 124 3.95 6.88 10.53
N ASP A 125 3.30 7.55 11.48
CA ASP A 125 3.90 8.72 12.14
C ASP A 125 5.10 8.34 13.01
N GLU A 126 5.03 7.18 13.68
CA GLU A 126 6.13 6.68 14.52
C GLU A 126 7.30 6.21 13.68
N ASP A 127 7.03 5.50 12.59
CA ASP A 127 8.05 5.02 11.64
C ASP A 127 8.80 6.17 11.00
N ILE A 128 8.06 7.18 10.49
CA ILE A 128 8.66 8.37 9.89
C ILE A 128 9.51 9.12 10.91
N ASN A 129 9.00 9.30 12.14
CA ASN A 129 9.77 9.97 13.19
C ASN A 129 11.06 9.20 13.50
N TRP A 130 10.99 7.86 13.57
CA TRP A 130 12.17 7.01 13.77
C TRP A 130 13.17 7.14 12.62
N MET A 131 12.68 7.12 11.36
CA MET A 131 13.50 7.32 10.17
C MET A 131 14.19 8.70 10.21
N VAL A 132 13.45 9.78 10.52
CA VAL A 132 13.98 11.15 10.60
C VAL A 132 15.06 11.28 11.68
N ILE A 133 14.84 10.69 12.86
CA ILE A 133 15.84 10.72 13.93
C ILE A 133 17.15 10.02 13.50
N ASN A 134 17.02 8.89 12.80
CA ASN A 134 18.15 8.06 12.39
C ASN A 134 18.81 8.50 11.07
N SER A 135 18.18 9.39 10.30
CA SER A 135 18.74 9.94 9.04
C SER A 135 19.82 10.99 9.29
N ARG A 136 19.96 11.49 10.53
CA ARG A 136 20.95 12.52 10.84
C ARG A 136 22.37 12.05 10.51
N GLY A 137 23.07 12.85 9.71
CA GLY A 137 24.44 12.56 9.26
C GLY A 137 24.52 11.80 7.94
N PHE A 138 23.36 11.43 7.33
CA PHE A 138 23.29 10.87 5.98
C PHE A 138 22.76 11.91 5.00
N ASP A 139 23.27 11.88 3.79
CA ASP A 139 22.72 12.61 2.66
C ASP A 139 21.54 11.80 2.07
N VAL A 140 20.41 11.90 2.75
CA VAL A 140 19.17 11.17 2.44
C VAL A 140 17.98 12.10 2.54
N ASN A 141 17.06 11.98 1.59
CA ASN A 141 15.76 12.65 1.59
C ASN A 141 14.66 11.61 1.88
N LEU A 142 13.88 11.87 2.93
CA LEU A 142 12.70 11.08 3.31
C LEU A 142 11.46 11.86 2.89
N ASN A 143 10.72 11.34 1.92
CA ASN A 143 9.57 12.01 1.34
C ASN A 143 8.31 11.18 1.59
N ASN A 144 7.54 11.56 2.61
CA ASN A 144 6.23 10.96 2.89
C ASN A 144 5.22 11.42 1.84
N GLN A 145 4.74 10.48 1.04
CA GLN A 145 3.78 10.69 -0.04
C GLN A 145 2.44 10.01 0.22
N SER A 146 2.18 9.51 1.43
CA SER A 146 0.99 8.71 1.77
C SER A 146 -0.34 9.36 1.36
N HIS A 147 -0.44 10.70 1.40
CA HIS A 147 -1.65 11.41 0.96
C HIS A 147 -1.78 11.55 -0.56
N ASN A 148 -0.72 11.25 -1.30
CA ASN A 148 -0.66 11.44 -2.74
C ASN A 148 -0.84 10.14 -3.52
N TYR A 149 -0.97 9.01 -2.82
CA TYR A 149 -1.16 7.70 -3.42
C TYR A 149 -2.39 6.99 -2.87
N SER A 150 -2.96 6.13 -3.69
CA SER A 150 -3.91 5.10 -3.28
C SER A 150 -3.25 3.74 -3.51
N LEU A 151 -3.43 2.83 -2.58
CA LEU A 151 -2.92 1.47 -2.65
C LEU A 151 -4.09 0.49 -2.65
N LEU A 152 -4.19 -0.31 -3.72
CA LEU A 152 -5.25 -1.31 -3.89
C LEU A 152 -4.64 -2.69 -3.98
N ALA A 153 -5.08 -3.63 -3.14
CA ALA A 153 -4.62 -5.01 -3.19
C ALA A 153 -5.65 -5.89 -3.91
N VAL A 154 -5.23 -6.55 -4.98
CA VAL A 154 -6.03 -7.51 -5.77
C VAL A 154 -5.49 -8.90 -5.46
N GLN A 155 -6.22 -9.69 -4.69
CA GLN A 155 -5.73 -10.91 -4.05
C GLN A 155 -6.63 -12.11 -4.34
N GLY A 156 -6.03 -13.28 -4.59
CA GLY A 156 -6.72 -14.54 -4.82
C GLY A 156 -6.24 -15.26 -6.09
N PRO A 157 -6.60 -16.54 -6.27
CA PRO A 157 -6.12 -17.37 -7.38
C PRO A 157 -6.47 -16.83 -8.78
N LYS A 158 -7.47 -15.96 -8.89
CA LYS A 158 -7.85 -15.32 -10.16
C LYS A 158 -7.37 -13.86 -10.30
N ALA A 159 -6.52 -13.38 -9.39
CA ALA A 159 -6.02 -12.01 -9.45
C ALA A 159 -5.24 -11.72 -10.74
N ASP A 160 -4.36 -12.64 -11.15
CA ASP A 160 -3.59 -12.53 -12.40
C ASP A 160 -4.49 -12.47 -13.63
N GLU A 161 -5.47 -13.38 -13.72
CA GLU A 161 -6.44 -13.41 -14.81
C GLU A 161 -7.23 -12.11 -14.90
N LEU A 162 -7.76 -11.61 -13.78
CA LEU A 162 -8.51 -10.36 -13.72
C LEU A 162 -7.67 -9.19 -14.24
N LEU A 163 -6.47 -9.01 -13.71
CA LEU A 163 -5.62 -7.87 -14.08
C LEU A 163 -5.19 -7.93 -15.54
N ARG A 164 -4.97 -9.11 -16.11
CA ARG A 164 -4.70 -9.28 -17.55
C ARG A 164 -5.89 -8.92 -18.40
N THR A 165 -7.12 -9.28 -18.01
CA THR A 165 -8.33 -8.87 -18.74
C THR A 165 -8.53 -7.36 -18.74
N MET A 166 -8.01 -6.67 -17.71
CA MET A 166 -7.98 -5.21 -17.65
C MET A 166 -6.82 -4.58 -18.45
N GLY A 167 -5.97 -5.39 -19.07
CA GLY A 167 -4.85 -4.93 -19.90
C GLY A 167 -3.54 -4.71 -19.15
N LEU A 168 -3.44 -5.12 -17.88
CA LEU A 168 -2.17 -5.07 -17.15
C LEU A 168 -1.27 -6.25 -17.51
N ASN A 169 0.00 -5.96 -17.71
CA ASN A 169 1.03 -7.00 -17.78
C ASN A 169 1.46 -7.39 -16.37
N THR A 170 1.03 -8.56 -15.93
CA THR A 170 1.28 -9.11 -14.59
C THR A 170 2.44 -10.11 -14.55
N HIS A 171 3.15 -10.27 -15.68
CA HIS A 171 4.26 -11.23 -15.77
C HIS A 171 5.48 -10.74 -14.98
N GLN A 172 5.50 -11.09 -13.69
CA GLN A 172 6.59 -10.77 -12.77
C GLN A 172 6.66 -11.78 -11.62
N ASP A 173 7.85 -11.90 -11.02
CA ASP A 173 8.08 -12.77 -9.86
C ASP A 173 7.43 -12.19 -8.60
N SER A 174 7.19 -13.02 -7.59
CA SER A 174 6.81 -12.56 -6.24
C SER A 174 7.88 -11.62 -5.66
N PHE A 175 7.45 -10.68 -4.83
CA PHE A 175 8.31 -9.65 -4.25
C PHE A 175 9.04 -8.81 -5.31
N THR A 176 8.31 -8.43 -6.37
CA THR A 176 8.77 -7.46 -7.36
C THR A 176 7.80 -6.32 -7.50
N ILE A 177 8.27 -5.18 -8.01
CA ILE A 177 7.48 -4.01 -8.33
C ILE A 177 7.88 -3.48 -9.71
N LYS A 178 6.91 -3.17 -10.56
CA LYS A 178 7.17 -2.65 -11.91
C LYS A 178 6.26 -1.47 -12.25
N PRO A 179 6.74 -0.50 -13.02
CA PRO A 179 5.88 0.50 -13.60
C PRO A 179 4.93 -0.15 -14.62
N ALA A 180 3.68 0.29 -14.59
CA ALA A 180 2.66 -0.18 -15.50
C ALA A 180 1.73 0.98 -15.92
N LYS A 181 0.86 0.69 -16.88
CA LYS A 181 -0.21 1.60 -17.29
C LYS A 181 -1.51 0.80 -17.35
N LEU A 182 -2.54 1.31 -16.69
CA LEU A 182 -3.90 0.77 -16.76
C LEU A 182 -4.81 1.89 -17.26
N LEU A 183 -5.41 1.71 -18.43
CA LEU A 183 -6.08 2.81 -19.14
C LEU A 183 -5.09 3.98 -19.31
N ASP A 184 -5.43 5.16 -18.81
CA ASP A 184 -4.55 6.33 -18.82
C ASP A 184 -3.77 6.56 -17.52
N PHE A 185 -3.96 5.69 -16.52
CA PHE A 185 -3.27 5.78 -15.23
C PHE A 185 -1.88 5.15 -15.30
N LYS A 186 -0.87 5.91 -14.86
CA LYS A 186 0.45 5.38 -14.54
C LYS A 186 0.43 4.90 -13.10
N LEU A 187 0.92 3.69 -12.86
CA LEU A 187 0.95 3.09 -11.54
C LEU A 187 2.20 2.21 -11.38
N LEU A 188 2.48 1.82 -10.16
CA LEU A 188 3.40 0.74 -9.86
C LEU A 188 2.57 -0.49 -9.48
N VAL A 189 2.93 -1.64 -10.05
CA VAL A 189 2.31 -2.94 -9.73
C VAL A 189 3.34 -3.78 -9.01
N SER A 190 3.06 -4.18 -7.78
CA SER A 190 3.86 -5.15 -7.05
C SER A 190 3.16 -6.50 -6.96
N ARG A 191 3.92 -7.60 -7.00
CA ARG A 191 3.40 -8.94 -6.72
C ARG A 191 3.68 -9.27 -5.27
N THR A 192 2.90 -8.64 -4.41
CA THR A 192 2.91 -8.73 -2.95
C THR A 192 1.49 -8.81 -2.42
N GLY A 193 1.31 -9.09 -1.13
CA GLY A 193 0.03 -9.14 -0.46
C GLY A 193 0.10 -9.81 0.90
N TYR A 194 -1.01 -9.79 1.64
CA TYR A 194 -1.13 -10.27 3.02
C TYR A 194 -2.19 -11.36 3.22
N THR A 195 -2.79 -11.87 2.15
CA THR A 195 -3.91 -12.82 2.23
C THR A 195 -3.48 -14.28 2.30
N GLY A 196 -2.22 -14.57 2.02
CA GLY A 196 -1.72 -15.93 1.83
C GLY A 196 -2.07 -16.54 0.48
N GLU A 197 -2.84 -15.82 -0.35
CA GLU A 197 -3.06 -16.13 -1.76
C GLU A 197 -2.10 -15.33 -2.64
N ASP A 198 -1.96 -15.75 -3.89
CA ASP A 198 -1.26 -14.94 -4.90
C ASP A 198 -2.06 -13.66 -5.20
N GLY A 199 -1.35 -12.59 -5.53
CA GLY A 199 -2.00 -11.32 -5.81
C GLY A 199 -1.03 -10.19 -6.09
N TYR A 200 -1.62 -9.01 -6.26
CA TYR A 200 -0.90 -7.80 -6.65
C TYR A 200 -1.37 -6.62 -5.85
N GLU A 201 -0.48 -5.67 -5.64
CA GLU A 201 -0.79 -4.37 -5.07
C GLU A 201 -0.53 -3.29 -6.12
N LEU A 202 -1.50 -2.40 -6.29
CA LEU A 202 -1.51 -1.33 -7.30
C LEU A 202 -1.33 0.00 -6.59
N LEU A 203 -0.18 0.64 -6.75
CA LEU A 203 0.11 1.95 -6.20
C LEU A 203 -0.18 3.02 -7.24
N ILE A 204 -1.20 3.84 -7.02
CA ILE A 204 -1.77 4.80 -7.98
C ILE A 204 -1.64 6.21 -7.42
N GLU A 205 -1.08 7.15 -8.18
CA GLU A 205 -0.96 8.54 -7.77
C GLU A 205 -2.32 9.27 -7.83
N ASN A 206 -2.75 9.88 -6.73
CA ASN A 206 -4.07 10.49 -6.55
C ASN A 206 -4.37 11.69 -7.48
N LYS A 207 -3.35 12.32 -8.08
CA LYS A 207 -3.59 13.38 -9.06
C LYS A 207 -4.39 12.90 -10.29
N TYR A 208 -4.19 11.63 -10.68
CA TYR A 208 -4.95 11.03 -11.77
C TYR A 208 -6.41 10.76 -11.37
N ASN A 209 -6.66 10.52 -10.08
CA ASN A 209 -7.99 10.24 -9.56
C ASN A 209 -8.89 11.49 -9.52
N LYS A 210 -8.32 12.69 -9.30
CA LYS A 210 -9.09 13.95 -9.20
C LYS A 210 -9.58 14.47 -10.54
N GLU A 211 -8.82 14.25 -11.61
CA GLU A 211 -9.18 14.74 -12.95
C GLU A 211 -10.15 13.80 -13.70
N GLN A 212 -10.16 12.52 -13.32
CA GLN A 212 -10.89 11.45 -14.02
C GLN A 212 -11.87 10.69 -13.12
N SER A 213 -12.30 11.29 -12.00
CA SER A 213 -13.24 10.64 -11.06
C SER A 213 -14.54 10.14 -11.73
N LYS A 214 -14.92 10.72 -12.87
CA LYS A 214 -16.04 10.24 -13.71
C LYS A 214 -15.72 8.97 -14.49
N ASP A 215 -14.44 8.71 -14.79
CA ASP A 215 -14.01 7.54 -15.55
C ASP A 215 -13.63 6.36 -14.63
N MET A 216 -13.32 6.62 -13.36
CA MET A 216 -13.17 5.54 -12.35
C MET A 216 -14.50 4.85 -12.01
N ASP A 217 -15.65 5.50 -12.24
CA ASP A 217 -16.95 4.82 -12.24
C ASP A 217 -17.08 3.80 -13.38
N SER A 218 -16.29 3.97 -14.46
CA SER A 218 -16.22 3.04 -15.61
C SER A 218 -15.19 1.92 -15.42
N LEU A 219 -14.16 2.09 -14.60
CA LEU A 219 -13.50 0.97 -13.95
C LEU A 219 -14.53 0.38 -13.00
N SER A 220 -15.42 -0.44 -13.57
CA SER A 220 -16.48 -1.04 -12.80
C SER A 220 -15.84 -1.98 -11.76
N LEU A 221 -15.36 -1.39 -10.66
CA LEU A 221 -15.16 -2.07 -9.38
C LEU A 221 -16.39 -2.92 -9.03
N SER A 222 -17.54 -2.60 -9.64
CA SER A 222 -18.75 -3.44 -9.64
C SER A 222 -18.55 -4.86 -10.20
N CYS A 223 -17.51 -5.14 -11.00
CA CYS A 223 -17.17 -6.49 -11.43
C CYS A 223 -16.30 -7.25 -10.42
N VAL A 224 -15.62 -6.56 -9.52
CA VAL A 224 -14.67 -7.16 -8.55
C VAL A 224 -15.29 -7.30 -7.16
N LEU A 225 -16.31 -6.48 -6.86
CA LEU A 225 -17.02 -6.49 -5.57
C LEU A 225 -18.34 -7.28 -5.60
N LYS A 226 -18.51 -8.23 -6.56
CA LYS A 226 -19.60 -9.19 -6.55
C LYS A 226 -19.11 -10.59 -6.28
#